data_04226afe552c0f2cf31e56c666731699
#
_entry.id   04226afe552c0f2cf31e56c666731699
#
_cell.length_a   1.000
_cell.length_b   1.000
_cell.length_c   1.000
_cell.angle_alpha   90.00
_cell.angle_beta   90.00
_cell.angle_gamma   90.00
#
_symmetry.space_group_name_H-M   'P 1'
#
loop_
_entity.id
_entity.type
_entity.pdbx_description
1 polymer ?
#
loop_
_entity_poly.entity_id
_entity_poly.type
_entity_poly.pdbx_seq_one_letter_code
_entity_poly.pdbx_strand_id
1 'polypeptide(L)'
;MATSRRSRRDAPPPRTGNSEAATLRAFLDYLRDSIAAKVEGAPEPQVRNTIVPSGTTLLGLANHLTFVERSMFLAENVTDWKVTFQPSSEDSVDGVVSRYRETVERANAVLDGCTDLAAPIPRPGAKRPAPSVRWALVHMIEETGRHAGHADILRELIDGSTGR
;
A
#
# COMPACT_ATOMS: atom_id res chain seq x y z
N MET A 1 24.35 -22.76 -14.90
CA MET A 1 24.44 -21.39 -15.46
C MET A 1 23.50 -20.50 -14.67
N ALA A 2 24.05 -19.61 -13.84
CA ALA A 2 23.25 -18.67 -13.06
C ALA A 2 22.71 -17.59 -14.02
N THR A 3 21.41 -17.56 -14.25
CA THR A 3 20.75 -16.47 -14.95
C THR A 3 20.93 -15.21 -14.14
N SER A 4 21.71 -14.27 -14.67
CA SER A 4 21.86 -12.91 -14.12
C SER A 4 20.48 -12.27 -14.01
N ARG A 5 19.92 -12.23 -12.80
CA ARG A 5 18.71 -11.47 -12.48
C ARG A 5 19.04 -10.00 -12.67
N ARG A 6 18.39 -9.36 -13.63
CA ARG A 6 18.41 -7.91 -13.75
C ARG A 6 17.79 -7.32 -12.48
N SER A 7 18.63 -6.73 -11.61
CA SER A 7 18.16 -5.84 -10.57
C SER A 7 17.30 -4.76 -11.25
N ARG A 8 16.04 -4.65 -10.85
CA ARG A 8 15.17 -3.56 -11.28
C ARG A 8 15.79 -2.30 -10.70
N ARG A 9 16.14 -1.33 -11.54
CA ARG A 9 16.78 -0.10 -11.12
C ARG A 9 15.78 0.65 -10.23
N ASP A 10 16.16 0.97 -8.98
CA ASP A 10 15.32 1.73 -8.07
C ASP A 10 14.93 3.07 -8.71
N ALA A 11 13.64 3.33 -8.80
CA ALA A 11 13.17 4.66 -9.13
C ALA A 11 13.36 5.58 -7.91
N PRO A 12 13.99 6.74 -8.05
CA PRO A 12 14.13 7.68 -6.94
C PRO A 12 12.75 8.22 -6.53
N PRO A 13 12.59 8.68 -5.27
CA PRO A 13 11.39 9.39 -4.86
C PRO A 13 11.13 10.59 -5.80
N PRO A 14 9.86 10.93 -6.04
CA PRO A 14 9.51 12.02 -6.94
C PRO A 14 10.04 13.37 -6.42
N ARG A 15 10.69 14.12 -7.29
CA ARG A 15 11.13 15.50 -7.01
C ARG A 15 10.12 16.46 -7.61
N THR A 16 8.85 16.25 -7.30
CA THR A 16 7.73 16.99 -7.89
C THR A 16 6.99 17.75 -6.81
N GLY A 17 6.32 18.81 -7.24
CA GLY A 17 5.42 19.57 -6.42
C GLY A 17 6.04 20.83 -5.84
N ASN A 18 5.46 21.97 -6.23
CA ASN A 18 5.74 23.25 -5.63
C ASN A 18 4.83 23.54 -4.43
N SER A 19 4.01 22.54 -4.01
CA SER A 19 3.12 22.64 -2.87
C SER A 19 3.27 21.45 -1.95
N GLU A 20 2.91 21.62 -0.67
CA GLU A 20 2.87 20.58 0.35
C GLU A 20 1.97 19.43 -0.10
N ALA A 21 0.75 19.74 -0.58
CA ALA A 21 -0.20 18.73 -1.03
C ALA A 21 0.35 17.86 -2.15
N ALA A 22 0.96 18.48 -3.19
CA ALA A 22 1.56 17.75 -4.30
C ALA A 22 2.73 16.86 -3.83
N THR A 23 3.54 17.34 -2.90
CA THR A 23 4.65 16.58 -2.34
C THR A 23 4.16 15.36 -1.57
N LEU A 24 3.21 15.54 -0.65
CA LEU A 24 2.65 14.44 0.15
C LEU A 24 1.97 13.38 -0.73
N ARG A 25 1.19 13.82 -1.74
CA ARG A 25 0.55 12.92 -2.70
C ARG A 25 1.56 12.11 -3.50
N ALA A 26 2.58 12.77 -4.03
CA ALA A 26 3.60 12.13 -4.84
C ALA A 26 4.40 11.07 -4.03
N PHE A 27 4.73 11.33 -2.77
CA PHE A 27 5.38 10.35 -1.91
C PHE A 27 4.47 9.17 -1.58
N LEU A 28 3.18 9.41 -1.30
CA LEU A 28 2.23 8.34 -1.04
C LEU A 28 2.06 7.44 -2.27
N ASP A 29 1.86 8.00 -3.46
CA ASP A 29 1.69 7.24 -4.69
C ASP A 29 2.95 6.44 -5.05
N TYR A 30 4.14 7.02 -4.82
CA TYR A 30 5.41 6.32 -4.98
C TYR A 30 5.52 5.06 -4.10
N LEU A 31 5.08 5.12 -2.84
CA LEU A 31 5.08 3.98 -1.93
C LEU A 31 4.01 2.94 -2.30
N ARG A 32 2.84 3.38 -2.75
CA ARG A 32 1.77 2.51 -3.26
C ARG A 32 2.23 1.71 -4.48
N ASP A 33 2.90 2.36 -5.42
CA ASP A 33 3.48 1.70 -6.59
C ASP A 33 4.58 0.70 -6.19
N SER A 34 5.38 1.03 -5.19
CA SER A 34 6.39 0.13 -4.66
C SER A 34 5.78 -1.17 -4.13
N ILE A 35 4.70 -1.08 -3.32
CA ILE A 35 3.98 -2.26 -2.81
C ILE A 35 3.41 -3.09 -3.96
N ALA A 36 2.69 -2.48 -4.90
CA ALA A 36 2.10 -3.19 -6.03
C ALA A 36 3.18 -3.94 -6.84
N ALA A 37 4.29 -3.27 -7.15
CA ALA A 37 5.39 -3.85 -7.90
C ALA A 37 6.10 -5.01 -7.18
N LYS A 38 6.13 -5.00 -5.83
CA LYS A 38 6.73 -6.10 -5.05
C LYS A 38 5.87 -7.36 -5.05
N VAL A 39 4.56 -7.20 -5.07
CA VAL A 39 3.61 -8.32 -5.10
C VAL A 39 3.46 -8.85 -6.53
N GLU A 40 3.46 -7.95 -7.52
CA GLU A 40 3.40 -8.32 -8.94
C GLU A 40 4.55 -9.24 -9.34
N GLY A 41 4.21 -10.34 -10.01
CA GLY A 41 5.18 -11.32 -10.47
C GLY A 41 5.91 -12.06 -9.33
N ALA A 42 5.44 -11.96 -8.10
CA ALA A 42 5.91 -12.84 -7.03
C ALA A 42 5.42 -14.28 -7.29
N PRO A 43 6.30 -15.29 -7.11
CA PRO A 43 5.94 -16.67 -7.46
C PRO A 43 4.89 -17.22 -6.49
N GLU A 44 3.92 -17.98 -7.03
CA GLU A 44 3.03 -18.85 -6.27
C GLU A 44 3.71 -20.23 -6.03
N PRO A 45 3.52 -20.89 -4.89
CA PRO A 45 2.72 -20.44 -3.73
C PRO A 45 3.49 -19.53 -2.75
N GLN A 46 4.76 -19.19 -3.04
CA GLN A 46 5.69 -18.56 -2.09
C GLN A 46 5.20 -17.20 -1.60
N VAL A 47 4.48 -16.44 -2.43
CA VAL A 47 3.89 -15.14 -2.08
C VAL A 47 2.93 -15.20 -0.88
N ARG A 48 2.38 -16.42 -0.60
CA ARG A 48 1.47 -16.72 0.51
C ARG A 48 2.15 -17.36 1.71
N ASN A 49 3.42 -17.76 1.56
CA ASN A 49 4.12 -18.48 2.60
C ASN A 49 4.48 -17.57 3.76
N THR A 50 4.32 -18.10 4.95
CA THR A 50 4.73 -17.51 6.21
C THR A 50 6.21 -17.80 6.42
N ILE A 51 7.07 -16.88 6.02
CA ILE A 51 8.54 -17.03 6.10
C ILE A 51 9.17 -16.23 7.24
N VAL A 52 8.35 -15.51 7.99
CA VAL A 52 8.74 -14.76 9.19
C VAL A 52 7.88 -15.14 10.39
N PRO A 53 8.41 -15.09 11.64
CA PRO A 53 7.67 -15.54 12.84
C PRO A 53 6.36 -14.81 13.11
N SER A 54 6.21 -13.58 12.62
CA SER A 54 4.98 -12.79 12.77
C SER A 54 3.79 -13.35 11.97
N GLY A 55 4.02 -14.25 11.04
CA GLY A 55 2.98 -14.77 10.16
C GLY A 55 2.67 -13.87 8.97
N THR A 56 3.39 -12.78 8.79
CA THR A 56 3.19 -11.84 7.69
C THR A 56 3.59 -12.48 6.35
N THR A 57 2.73 -12.33 5.34
CA THR A 57 3.00 -12.79 3.98
C THR A 57 3.03 -11.59 3.01
N LEU A 58 3.73 -11.73 1.90
CA LEU A 58 3.83 -10.65 0.92
C LEU A 58 2.45 -10.28 0.34
N LEU A 59 1.63 -11.28 -0.01
CA LEU A 59 0.27 -11.05 -0.49
C LEU A 59 -0.64 -10.44 0.58
N GLY A 60 -0.46 -10.85 1.85
CA GLY A 60 -1.20 -10.32 2.99
C GLY A 60 -0.95 -8.83 3.22
N LEU A 61 0.27 -8.32 2.96
CA LEU A 61 0.57 -6.88 3.06
C LEU A 61 -0.23 -6.05 2.06
N ALA A 62 -0.31 -6.46 0.80
CA ALA A 62 -1.10 -5.74 -0.21
C ALA A 62 -2.61 -5.79 0.11
N ASN A 63 -3.10 -6.95 0.57
CA ASN A 63 -4.48 -7.07 1.00
C ASN A 63 -4.77 -6.16 2.21
N HIS A 64 -3.90 -6.15 3.21
CA HIS A 64 -4.03 -5.26 4.38
C HIS A 64 -4.09 -3.80 3.97
N LEU A 65 -3.15 -3.34 3.16
CA LEU A 65 -3.11 -1.95 2.68
C LEU A 65 -4.36 -1.57 1.88
N THR A 66 -4.99 -2.51 1.17
CA THR A 66 -6.30 -2.27 0.54
C THR A 66 -7.34 -1.84 1.58
N PHE A 67 -7.40 -2.52 2.73
CA PHE A 67 -8.34 -2.17 3.80
C PHE A 67 -7.94 -0.87 4.53
N VAL A 68 -6.65 -0.60 4.68
CA VAL A 68 -6.16 0.66 5.25
C VAL A 68 -6.60 1.85 4.39
N GLU A 69 -6.40 1.77 3.07
CA GLU A 69 -6.86 2.79 2.11
C GLU A 69 -8.37 3.02 2.19
N ARG A 70 -9.15 1.94 2.18
CA ARG A 70 -10.62 1.99 2.29
C ARG A 70 -11.08 2.62 3.59
N SER A 71 -10.45 2.24 4.69
CA SER A 71 -10.78 2.82 6.00
C SER A 71 -10.41 4.29 6.08
N MET A 72 -9.25 4.68 5.55
CA MET A 72 -8.77 6.06 5.65
C MET A 72 -9.55 7.01 4.73
N PHE A 73 -9.70 6.66 3.47
CA PHE A 73 -10.20 7.57 2.44
C PHE A 73 -11.64 7.29 1.98
N LEU A 74 -12.11 6.04 2.09
CA LEU A 74 -13.45 5.66 1.63
C LEU A 74 -14.44 5.47 2.78
N ALA A 75 -14.04 5.80 4.01
CA ALA A 75 -14.86 5.70 5.21
C ALA A 75 -15.43 4.29 5.48
N GLU A 76 -14.80 3.24 4.93
CA GLU A 76 -15.20 1.86 5.19
C GLU A 76 -14.76 1.43 6.60
N ASN A 77 -15.64 0.78 7.34
CA ASN A 77 -15.34 0.33 8.69
C ASN A 77 -14.68 -1.05 8.66
N VAL A 78 -13.49 -1.16 9.23
CA VAL A 78 -12.78 -2.43 9.42
C VAL A 78 -12.99 -2.89 10.85
N THR A 79 -13.63 -4.04 11.03
CA THR A 79 -13.97 -4.59 12.35
C THR A 79 -12.86 -5.44 12.96
N ASP A 80 -12.07 -6.10 12.14
CA ASP A 80 -10.91 -6.90 12.55
C ASP A 80 -9.71 -6.70 11.62
N TRP A 81 -8.72 -5.98 12.13
CA TRP A 81 -7.50 -5.69 11.38
C TRP A 81 -6.61 -6.91 11.14
N LYS A 82 -6.67 -7.93 11.99
CA LYS A 82 -5.84 -9.13 11.81
C LYS A 82 -6.27 -9.92 10.58
N VAL A 83 -7.57 -9.98 10.34
CA VAL A 83 -8.12 -10.69 9.16
C VAL A 83 -7.71 -10.04 7.86
N THR A 84 -7.44 -8.74 7.86
CA THR A 84 -7.00 -8.04 6.64
C THR A 84 -5.66 -8.53 6.09
N PHE A 85 -4.81 -9.15 6.93
CA PHE A 85 -3.55 -9.77 6.50
C PHE A 85 -3.72 -11.17 5.89
N GLN A 86 -4.95 -11.68 5.85
CA GLN A 86 -5.26 -13.03 5.41
C GLN A 86 -6.15 -12.98 4.16
N PRO A 87 -5.56 -12.81 2.95
CA PRO A 87 -6.32 -12.91 1.71
C PRO A 87 -6.94 -14.32 1.61
N SER A 88 -8.09 -14.43 0.95
CA SER A 88 -8.75 -15.71 0.70
C SER A 88 -7.84 -16.65 -0.11
N SER A 89 -8.01 -17.96 0.07
CA SER A 89 -7.36 -18.97 -0.78
C SER A 89 -7.79 -18.87 -2.25
N GLU A 90 -8.97 -18.29 -2.50
CA GLU A 90 -9.52 -18.06 -3.85
C GLU A 90 -8.95 -16.80 -4.52
N ASP A 91 -8.33 -15.91 -3.75
CA ASP A 91 -7.73 -14.67 -4.29
C ASP A 91 -6.48 -15.00 -5.10
N SER A 92 -6.41 -14.61 -6.36
CA SER A 92 -5.17 -14.63 -7.13
C SER A 92 -4.27 -13.43 -6.78
N VAL A 93 -2.98 -13.53 -7.07
CA VAL A 93 -2.02 -12.41 -6.93
C VAL A 93 -2.51 -11.21 -7.73
N ASP A 94 -2.86 -11.41 -8.99
CA ASP A 94 -3.37 -10.35 -9.87
C ASP A 94 -4.66 -9.74 -9.35
N GLY A 95 -5.55 -10.56 -8.78
CA GLY A 95 -6.80 -10.10 -8.19
C GLY A 95 -6.58 -9.21 -6.97
N VAL A 96 -5.61 -9.54 -6.10
CA VAL A 96 -5.27 -8.71 -4.94
C VAL A 96 -4.62 -7.40 -5.39
N VAL A 97 -3.70 -7.44 -6.34
CA VAL A 97 -3.03 -6.24 -6.87
C VAL A 97 -4.02 -5.31 -7.59
N SER A 98 -4.91 -5.87 -8.42
CA SER A 98 -5.95 -5.09 -9.10
C SER A 98 -6.87 -4.40 -8.10
N ARG A 99 -7.35 -5.12 -7.09
CA ARG A 99 -8.20 -4.59 -6.02
C ARG A 99 -7.51 -3.49 -5.21
N TYR A 100 -6.21 -3.63 -4.96
CA TYR A 100 -5.42 -2.59 -4.32
C TYR A 100 -5.34 -1.32 -5.20
N ARG A 101 -5.00 -1.45 -6.48
CA ARG A 101 -4.91 -0.33 -7.42
C ARG A 101 -6.24 0.39 -7.60
N GLU A 102 -7.33 -0.34 -7.80
CA GLU A 102 -8.68 0.23 -7.88
C GLU A 102 -9.05 1.01 -6.61
N THR A 103 -8.65 0.49 -5.44
CA THR A 103 -8.87 1.18 -4.17
C THR A 103 -8.05 2.47 -4.09
N VAL A 104 -6.79 2.46 -4.54
CA VAL A 104 -5.93 3.65 -4.62
C VAL A 104 -6.53 4.70 -5.55
N GLU A 105 -7.05 4.32 -6.72
CA GLU A 105 -7.72 5.24 -7.65
C GLU A 105 -8.94 5.91 -7.00
N ARG A 106 -9.78 5.13 -6.30
CA ARG A 106 -10.92 5.66 -5.55
C ARG A 106 -10.48 6.61 -4.41
N ALA A 107 -9.43 6.25 -3.67
CA ALA A 107 -8.84 7.10 -2.63
C ALA A 107 -8.31 8.42 -3.22
N ASN A 108 -7.65 8.35 -4.37
CA ASN A 108 -7.16 9.52 -5.08
C ASN A 108 -8.29 10.44 -5.53
N ALA A 109 -9.40 9.89 -6.00
CA ALA A 109 -10.58 10.69 -6.38
C ALA A 109 -11.16 11.48 -5.18
N VAL A 110 -11.15 10.90 -3.96
CA VAL A 110 -11.52 11.62 -2.74
C VAL A 110 -10.53 12.74 -2.43
N LEU A 111 -9.23 12.45 -2.52
CA LEU A 111 -8.18 13.43 -2.25
C LEU A 111 -8.15 14.57 -3.27
N ASP A 112 -8.53 14.35 -4.52
CA ASP A 112 -8.64 15.38 -5.55
C ASP A 112 -9.70 16.43 -5.22
N GLY A 113 -10.72 16.04 -4.46
CA GLY A 113 -11.72 16.97 -3.90
C GLY A 113 -11.26 17.74 -2.66
N CYS A 114 -10.10 17.40 -2.08
CA CYS A 114 -9.59 17.99 -0.85
C CYS A 114 -8.62 19.15 -1.17
N THR A 115 -9.09 20.39 -1.16
CA THR A 115 -8.29 21.57 -1.49
C THR A 115 -7.57 22.18 -0.28
N ASP A 116 -8.05 21.91 0.94
CA ASP A 116 -7.48 22.39 2.21
C ASP A 116 -6.93 21.22 3.02
N LEU A 117 -5.61 21.18 3.20
CA LEU A 117 -4.94 20.16 4.01
C LEU A 117 -5.28 20.22 5.51
N ALA A 118 -5.75 21.35 6.00
CA ALA A 118 -6.16 21.51 7.40
C ALA A 118 -7.60 21.04 7.63
N ALA A 119 -8.41 20.96 6.58
CA ALA A 119 -9.78 20.47 6.67
C ALA A 119 -9.82 18.98 7.07
N PRO A 120 -10.89 18.54 7.77
CA PRO A 120 -11.09 17.13 8.04
C PRO A 120 -11.31 16.35 6.75
N ILE A 121 -10.76 15.14 6.68
CA ILE A 121 -11.02 14.24 5.55
C ILE A 121 -12.51 13.86 5.50
N PRO A 122 -13.15 13.79 4.32
CA PRO A 122 -14.56 13.42 4.23
C PRO A 122 -14.83 12.03 4.82
N ARG A 123 -15.64 11.98 5.89
CA ARG A 123 -16.06 10.73 6.53
C ARG A 123 -17.55 10.79 6.85
N PRO A 124 -18.43 10.63 5.87
CA PRO A 124 -19.88 10.63 6.09
C PRO A 124 -20.26 9.57 7.13
N GLY A 125 -21.01 9.97 8.16
CA GLY A 125 -21.51 9.06 9.20
C GLY A 125 -20.49 8.64 10.26
N ALA A 126 -19.28 9.20 10.29
CA ALA A 126 -18.29 8.90 11.31
C ALA A 126 -18.75 9.36 12.70
N LYS A 127 -18.63 8.48 13.71
CA LYS A 127 -18.95 8.79 15.11
C LYS A 127 -17.86 9.60 15.83
N ARG A 128 -16.67 9.69 15.25
CA ARG A 128 -15.53 10.45 15.80
C ARG A 128 -15.10 11.52 14.81
N PRO A 129 -14.53 12.64 15.29
CA PRO A 129 -13.96 13.65 14.43
C PRO A 129 -12.95 13.01 13.46
N ALA A 130 -13.07 13.34 12.18
CA ALA A 130 -12.12 12.89 11.17
C ALA A 130 -10.78 13.64 11.35
N PRO A 131 -9.64 13.00 11.12
CA PRO A 131 -8.35 13.69 11.08
C PRO A 131 -8.30 14.68 9.91
N SER A 132 -7.36 15.62 9.96
CA SER A 132 -7.13 16.50 8.82
C SER A 132 -6.59 15.71 7.61
N VAL A 133 -6.79 16.25 6.42
CA VAL A 133 -6.24 15.68 5.17
C VAL A 133 -4.72 15.54 5.28
N ARG A 134 -4.02 16.56 5.84
CA ARG A 134 -2.58 16.50 6.09
C ARG A 134 -2.20 15.31 6.96
N TRP A 135 -2.88 15.14 8.10
CA TRP A 135 -2.60 14.02 8.99
C TRP A 135 -2.82 12.67 8.30
N ALA A 136 -3.92 12.55 7.55
CA ALA A 136 -4.22 11.32 6.82
C ALA A 136 -3.14 10.98 5.79
N LEU A 137 -2.67 11.96 5.02
CA LEU A 137 -1.58 11.76 4.05
C LEU A 137 -0.26 11.37 4.74
N VAL A 138 0.13 12.05 5.82
CA VAL A 138 1.35 11.72 6.56
C VAL A 138 1.28 10.32 7.17
N HIS A 139 0.13 9.97 7.77
CA HIS A 139 -0.07 8.64 8.34
C HIS A 139 -0.03 7.55 7.25
N MET A 140 -0.65 7.77 6.11
CA MET A 140 -0.62 6.81 5.01
C MET A 140 0.76 6.66 4.37
N ILE A 141 1.57 7.72 4.34
CA ILE A 141 2.98 7.65 3.92
C ILE A 141 3.77 6.79 4.91
N GLU A 142 3.60 7.01 6.21
CA GLU A 142 4.26 6.22 7.27
C GLU A 142 3.87 4.75 7.18
N GLU A 143 2.58 4.46 7.16
CA GLU A 143 2.02 3.10 7.15
C GLU A 143 2.41 2.33 5.88
N THR A 144 2.23 2.94 4.71
CA THR A 144 2.60 2.32 3.43
C THR A 144 4.12 2.13 3.33
N GLY A 145 4.90 3.11 3.80
CA GLY A 145 6.36 3.03 3.81
C GLY A 145 6.89 1.92 4.72
N ARG A 146 6.30 1.73 5.90
CA ARG A 146 6.62 0.63 6.80
C ARG A 146 6.38 -0.72 6.13
N HIS A 147 5.21 -0.89 5.52
CA HIS A 147 4.84 -2.12 4.84
C HIS A 147 5.63 -2.34 3.53
N ALA A 148 6.04 -1.29 2.85
CA ALA A 148 6.94 -1.38 1.70
C ALA A 148 8.31 -1.97 2.11
N GLY A 149 8.88 -1.53 3.23
CA GLY A 149 10.12 -2.12 3.76
C GLY A 149 9.96 -3.59 4.18
N HIS A 150 8.82 -3.97 4.74
CA HIS A 150 8.51 -5.38 5.01
C HIS A 150 8.40 -6.19 3.71
N ALA A 151 7.74 -5.64 2.69
CA ALA A 151 7.58 -6.28 1.39
C ALA A 151 8.94 -6.47 0.68
N ASP A 152 9.87 -5.53 0.81
CA ASP A 152 11.22 -5.64 0.29
C ASP A 152 11.93 -6.87 0.84
N ILE A 153 11.93 -7.04 2.17
CA ILE A 153 12.57 -8.17 2.86
C ILE A 153 11.89 -9.49 2.48
N LEU A 154 10.56 -9.53 2.49
CA LEU A 154 9.83 -10.74 2.13
C LEU A 154 10.08 -11.14 0.68
N ARG A 155 10.12 -10.18 -0.25
CA ARG A 155 10.41 -10.46 -1.66
C ARG A 155 11.81 -11.00 -1.86
N GLU A 156 12.80 -10.43 -1.18
CA GLU A 156 14.18 -10.92 -1.22
C GLU A 156 14.27 -12.36 -0.71
N LEU A 157 13.59 -12.68 0.40
CA LEU A 157 13.55 -14.03 0.97
C LEU A 157 12.81 -15.04 0.06
N ILE A 158 11.81 -14.62 -0.69
CA ILE A 158 11.02 -15.46 -1.59
C ILE A 158 11.83 -15.85 -2.84
N ASP A 159 12.44 -14.90 -3.48
CA ASP A 159 13.04 -15.12 -4.79
C ASP A 159 14.37 -14.38 -5.05
N GLY A 160 14.92 -13.71 -4.03
CA GLY A 160 16.18 -12.98 -4.11
C GLY A 160 16.07 -11.66 -4.90
N SER A 161 14.85 -11.20 -5.25
CA SER A 161 14.67 -9.92 -5.92
C SER A 161 14.85 -8.78 -4.93
N THR A 162 15.73 -7.83 -5.27
CA THR A 162 16.00 -6.61 -4.52
C THR A 162 15.66 -5.38 -5.37
N GLY A 163 15.55 -4.22 -4.75
CA GLY A 163 15.19 -2.97 -5.40
C GLY A 163 13.69 -2.75 -5.50
N ARG A 164 13.29 -1.54 -5.84
CA ARG A 164 11.89 -1.07 -5.94
C ARG A 164 11.33 -1.21 -7.33
#